data_d7bc6490ca1baec18e21177734424ca9
#
_entry.id   d7bc6490ca1baec18e21177734424ca9
#
_cell.length_a   1.000
_cell.length_b   1.000
_cell.length_c   1.000
_cell.angle_alpha   90.00
_cell.angle_beta   90.00
_cell.angle_gamma   90.00
#
_symmetry.space_group_name_H-M   'P 1'
#
loop_
_entity.id
_entity.type
_entity.pdbx_description
1 polymer ?
#
loop_
_entity_poly.entity_id
_entity_poly.type
_entity_poly.pdbx_seq_one_letter_code
_entity_poly.pdbx_strand_id
1 'polypeptide(L)'
;MSTASTPINVSALEFNWNSQNATSSQYYVYMHFAEVVNLKANQSRSFNVTVNGKFFYGPIVPQYLYTFTVYSTSILAIAQNYDLLISKTKSSTLPPILNALEIYSIRDLSKPGTNQQDGMFSSTHACHLVPYSILYFF
;
A
#
# COMPACT_ATOMS: atom_id res chain seq x y z
N MET A 1 2.79 13.30 15.56
CA MET A 1 2.52 11.85 15.62
C MET A 1 1.02 11.67 15.51
N SER A 2 0.53 11.24 14.37
CA SER A 2 -0.90 11.00 14.16
C SER A 2 -1.15 9.51 14.36
N THR A 3 -1.63 9.12 15.52
CA THR A 3 -2.14 7.78 15.79
C THR A 3 -3.46 7.63 15.05
N ALA A 4 -3.51 6.83 14.01
CA ALA A 4 -4.77 6.45 13.39
C ALA A 4 -5.51 5.49 14.33
N SER A 5 -6.25 6.05 15.30
CA SER A 5 -7.23 5.33 16.08
C SER A 5 -8.38 4.99 15.14
N THR A 6 -8.50 3.73 14.75
CA THR A 6 -9.69 3.24 14.05
C THR A 6 -10.88 3.30 15.01
N PRO A 7 -11.94 4.08 14.74
CA PRO A 7 -13.14 4.06 15.57
C PRO A 7 -13.73 2.66 15.58
N ILE A 8 -14.24 2.23 16.72
CA ILE A 8 -14.72 0.87 17.06
C ILE A 8 -15.80 0.31 16.10
N ASN A 9 -16.35 1.13 15.20
CA ASN A 9 -17.45 0.76 14.30
C ASN A 9 -17.14 0.92 12.79
N VAL A 10 -15.87 1.04 12.41
CA VAL A 10 -15.55 1.19 10.98
C VAL A 10 -15.48 -0.18 10.32
N SER A 11 -16.29 -0.39 9.28
CA SER A 11 -16.28 -1.63 8.49
C SER A 11 -15.18 -1.68 7.44
N ALA A 12 -14.53 -0.56 7.17
CA ALA A 12 -13.49 -0.42 6.16
C ALA A 12 -12.49 0.69 6.51
N LEU A 13 -11.25 0.54 5.98
CA LEU A 13 -10.23 1.58 5.92
C LEU A 13 -10.05 1.98 4.47
N GLU A 14 -9.98 3.27 4.19
CA GLU A 14 -9.86 3.82 2.86
C GLU A 14 -8.67 4.77 2.78
N PHE A 15 -7.84 4.60 1.75
CA PHE A 15 -6.67 5.42 1.48
C PHE A 15 -6.69 5.84 0.02
N ASN A 16 -6.62 7.14 -0.21
CA ASN A 16 -6.66 7.72 -1.53
C ASN A 16 -5.37 8.50 -1.80
N TRP A 17 -4.80 8.33 -2.99
CA TRP A 17 -3.71 9.18 -3.46
C TRP A 17 -3.84 9.49 -4.94
N ASN A 18 -3.30 10.63 -5.33
CA ASN A 18 -3.33 11.09 -6.70
C ASN A 18 -1.99 10.81 -7.38
N SER A 19 -2.04 10.44 -8.65
CA SER A 19 -0.85 10.34 -9.46
C SER A 19 -0.27 11.74 -9.72
N GLN A 20 1.04 11.90 -9.54
CA GLN A 20 1.72 13.16 -9.87
C GLN A 20 1.71 13.42 -11.38
N ASN A 21 1.65 12.36 -12.19
CA ASN A 21 1.62 12.44 -13.63
C ASN A 21 0.71 11.34 -14.17
N ALA A 22 -0.53 11.69 -14.54
CA ALA A 22 -1.59 10.74 -14.88
C ALA A 22 -1.25 9.76 -16.03
N THR A 23 -0.26 10.10 -16.84
CA THR A 23 0.10 9.30 -18.03
C THR A 23 1.33 8.43 -17.86
N SER A 24 2.16 8.66 -16.84
CA SER A 24 3.46 7.99 -16.72
C SER A 24 3.81 7.49 -15.31
N SER A 25 3.08 7.90 -14.28
CA SER A 25 3.39 7.45 -12.93
C SER A 25 2.93 6.02 -12.70
N GLN A 26 3.85 5.19 -12.30
CA GLN A 26 3.66 3.78 -12.00
C GLN A 26 3.99 3.55 -10.53
N TYR A 27 3.19 2.74 -9.84
CA TYR A 27 3.33 2.54 -8.41
C TYR A 27 3.41 1.06 -8.05
N TYR A 28 4.20 0.78 -6.99
CA TYR A 28 4.15 -0.44 -6.19
C TYR A 28 3.62 -0.12 -4.81
N VAL A 29 2.86 -1.03 -4.25
CA VAL A 29 2.27 -0.89 -2.92
C VAL A 29 2.68 -2.06 -2.05
N TYR A 30 3.08 -1.77 -0.81
CA TYR A 30 3.35 -2.74 0.25
C TYR A 30 2.45 -2.41 1.44
N MET A 31 1.81 -3.41 1.97
CA MET A 31 0.90 -3.30 3.12
C MET A 31 1.32 -4.30 4.18
N HIS A 32 1.46 -3.85 5.41
CA HIS A 32 1.92 -4.66 6.53
C HIS A 32 0.79 -4.80 7.53
N PHE A 33 0.53 -6.04 7.92
CA PHE A 33 -0.56 -6.41 8.82
C PHE A 33 -0.02 -7.26 9.96
N ALA A 34 -0.29 -6.85 11.19
CA ALA A 34 0.02 -7.62 12.39
C ALA A 34 -1.08 -7.41 13.42
N GLU A 35 -1.59 -8.48 14.02
CA GLU A 35 -2.48 -8.35 15.16
C GLU A 35 -1.65 -8.07 16.42
N VAL A 36 -1.91 -6.92 17.05
CA VAL A 36 -1.19 -6.49 18.26
C VAL A 36 -2.00 -6.74 19.54
N VAL A 37 -3.26 -7.17 19.38
CA VAL A 37 -4.15 -7.50 20.49
C VAL A 37 -4.36 -9.01 20.54
N ASN A 38 -4.22 -9.61 21.71
CA ASN A 38 -4.57 -11.01 21.89
C ASN A 38 -6.10 -11.15 21.87
N LEU A 39 -6.63 -11.62 20.74
CA LEU A 39 -8.07 -11.73 20.51
C LEU A 39 -8.71 -12.79 21.42
N LYS A 40 -9.90 -12.47 21.95
CA LYS A 40 -10.69 -13.41 22.71
C LYS A 40 -11.34 -14.47 21.80
N ALA A 41 -11.78 -15.60 22.36
CA ALA A 41 -12.36 -16.71 21.60
C ALA A 41 -13.60 -16.31 20.75
N ASN A 42 -14.32 -15.26 21.14
CA ASN A 42 -15.47 -14.75 20.40
C ASN A 42 -15.13 -13.58 19.45
N GLN A 43 -13.85 -13.25 19.30
CA GLN A 43 -13.38 -12.18 18.44
C GLN A 43 -12.64 -12.75 17.23
N SER A 44 -12.92 -12.20 16.08
CA SER A 44 -12.24 -12.55 14.82
C SER A 44 -11.97 -11.30 14.01
N ARG A 45 -10.82 -11.29 13.33
CA ARG A 45 -10.47 -10.24 12.39
C ARG A 45 -10.13 -10.88 11.06
N SER A 46 -10.88 -10.49 10.05
CA SER A 46 -10.65 -10.94 8.68
C SER A 46 -11.13 -9.87 7.70
N PHE A 47 -10.34 -9.57 6.69
CA PHE A 47 -10.65 -8.50 5.74
C PHE A 47 -10.06 -8.79 4.36
N ASN A 48 -10.61 -8.10 3.36
CA ASN A 48 -10.15 -8.13 1.98
C ASN A 48 -9.57 -6.76 1.60
N VAL A 49 -8.65 -6.76 0.66
CA VAL A 49 -8.06 -5.56 0.06
C VAL A 49 -8.54 -5.45 -1.37
N THR A 50 -8.97 -4.26 -1.76
CA THR A 50 -9.28 -3.88 -3.13
C THR A 50 -8.50 -2.64 -3.52
N VAL A 51 -8.11 -2.53 -4.78
CA VAL A 51 -7.46 -1.35 -5.36
C VAL A 51 -8.26 -0.92 -6.58
N ASN A 52 -8.69 0.33 -6.61
CA ASN A 52 -9.55 0.90 -7.66
C ASN A 52 -10.79 0.03 -7.91
N GLY A 53 -11.42 -0.44 -6.83
CA GLY A 53 -12.61 -1.31 -6.87
C GLY A 53 -12.36 -2.75 -7.34
N LYS A 54 -11.12 -3.13 -7.68
CA LYS A 54 -10.75 -4.50 -8.06
C LYS A 54 -10.20 -5.26 -6.87
N PHE A 55 -10.60 -6.53 -6.72
CA PHE A 55 -10.03 -7.40 -5.69
C PHE A 55 -8.51 -7.52 -5.88
N PHE A 56 -7.79 -7.25 -4.81
CA PHE A 56 -6.33 -7.28 -4.79
C PHE A 56 -5.80 -8.48 -4.01
N TYR A 57 -6.25 -8.63 -2.76
CA TYR A 57 -5.82 -9.74 -1.90
C TYR A 57 -6.81 -10.02 -0.77
N GLY A 58 -6.89 -11.28 -0.30
CA GLY A 58 -7.69 -11.68 0.85
C GLY A 58 -8.31 -13.07 0.74
N PRO A 59 -9.02 -13.55 1.76
CA PRO A 59 -9.16 -12.88 3.06
C PRO A 59 -7.86 -12.93 3.87
N ILE A 60 -7.50 -11.82 4.52
CA ILE A 60 -6.36 -11.71 5.42
C ILE A 60 -6.86 -11.92 6.84
N VAL A 61 -6.20 -12.82 7.56
CA VAL A 61 -6.41 -13.07 8.99
C VAL A 61 -5.07 -12.78 9.68
N PRO A 62 -4.87 -11.59 10.24
CA PRO A 62 -3.61 -11.24 10.89
C PRO A 62 -3.33 -12.14 12.10
N GLN A 63 -2.09 -12.58 12.24
CA GLN A 63 -1.66 -13.38 13.38
C GLN A 63 -1.09 -12.47 14.47
N TYR A 64 -1.27 -12.91 15.74
CA TYR A 64 -0.79 -12.18 16.90
C TYR A 64 0.74 -12.06 16.88
N LEU A 65 1.23 -10.82 16.94
CA LEU A 65 2.65 -10.44 16.93
C LEU A 65 3.46 -10.99 15.71
N TYR A 66 2.79 -11.34 14.64
CA TYR A 66 3.42 -11.77 13.40
C TYR A 66 3.04 -10.81 12.26
N THR A 67 4.05 -10.22 11.61
CA THR A 67 3.83 -9.31 10.50
C THR A 67 3.69 -10.09 9.19
N PHE A 68 2.55 -9.92 8.54
CA PHE A 68 2.26 -10.42 7.21
C PHE A 68 2.29 -9.25 6.21
N THR A 69 3.06 -9.39 5.14
CA THR A 69 3.19 -8.35 4.11
C THR A 69 2.49 -8.77 2.83
N VAL A 70 1.60 -7.91 2.35
CA VAL A 70 0.97 -8.00 1.04
C VAL A 70 1.57 -6.92 0.16
N TYR A 71 2.02 -7.29 -1.03
CA TYR A 71 2.62 -6.34 -1.97
C TYR A 71 2.15 -6.62 -3.40
N SER A 72 2.21 -5.60 -4.24
CA SER A 72 1.94 -5.75 -5.66
C SER A 72 3.11 -6.47 -6.35
N THR A 73 2.83 -7.60 -7.01
CA THR A 73 3.82 -8.36 -7.79
C THR A 73 4.08 -7.73 -9.16
N SER A 74 3.21 -6.81 -9.58
CA SER A 74 3.31 -6.03 -10.79
C SER A 74 2.96 -4.58 -10.51
N ILE A 75 3.31 -3.71 -11.43
CA ILE A 75 2.97 -2.30 -11.37
C ILE A 75 1.45 -2.16 -11.35
N LEU A 76 0.94 -1.29 -10.48
CA LEU A 76 -0.49 -0.94 -10.47
C LEU A 76 -0.89 -0.35 -11.83
N ALA A 77 -2.08 -0.70 -12.29
CA ALA A 77 -2.62 -0.13 -13.53
C ALA A 77 -2.62 1.40 -13.44
N ILE A 78 -2.15 2.04 -14.52
CA ILE A 78 -2.05 3.51 -14.58
C ILE A 78 -3.43 4.12 -14.35
N ALA A 79 -3.52 5.01 -13.39
CA ALA A 79 -4.72 5.74 -13.03
C ALA A 79 -4.37 7.16 -12.57
N GLN A 80 -5.33 8.06 -12.68
CA GLN A 80 -5.18 9.42 -12.18
C GLN A 80 -5.28 9.45 -10.65
N ASN A 81 -6.22 8.68 -10.12
CA ASN A 81 -6.46 8.52 -8.69
C ASN A 81 -6.39 7.04 -8.35
N TYR A 82 -5.83 6.75 -7.22
CA TYR A 82 -5.80 5.41 -6.64
C TYR A 82 -6.63 5.39 -5.37
N ASP A 83 -7.44 4.34 -5.25
CA ASP A 83 -8.26 4.06 -4.09
C ASP A 83 -7.90 2.66 -3.56
N LEU A 84 -7.38 2.62 -2.35
CA LEU A 84 -7.10 1.40 -1.60
C LEU A 84 -8.15 1.25 -0.51
N LEU A 85 -8.96 0.20 -0.61
CA LEU A 85 -10.01 -0.10 0.35
C LEU A 85 -9.72 -1.43 1.03
N ILE A 86 -9.67 -1.42 2.37
CA ILE A 86 -9.54 -2.61 3.21
C ILE A 86 -10.87 -2.81 3.92
N SER A 87 -11.63 -3.81 3.52
CA SER A 87 -12.99 -4.06 4.01
C SER A 87 -13.10 -5.36 4.79
N LYS A 88 -13.78 -5.32 5.94
CA LYS A 88 -13.98 -6.50 6.77
C LYS A 88 -14.84 -7.53 6.06
N THR A 89 -14.55 -8.82 6.26
CA THR A 89 -15.38 -9.90 5.78
C THR A 89 -16.64 -10.08 6.64
N LYS A 90 -17.63 -10.82 6.12
CA LYS A 90 -18.86 -11.10 6.86
C LYS A 90 -18.62 -11.90 8.16
N SER A 91 -17.56 -12.70 8.20
CA SER A 91 -17.20 -13.52 9.37
C SER A 91 -16.36 -12.76 10.42
N SER A 92 -15.91 -11.56 10.10
CA SER A 92 -15.11 -10.74 11.02
C SER A 92 -16.00 -10.05 12.05
N THR A 93 -15.65 -10.15 13.31
CA THR A 93 -16.33 -9.39 14.40
C THR A 93 -15.67 -8.04 14.63
N LEU A 94 -14.39 -7.91 14.28
CA LEU A 94 -13.58 -6.70 14.47
C LEU A 94 -13.35 -5.94 13.17
N PRO A 95 -13.08 -4.62 13.23
CA PRO A 95 -12.73 -3.82 12.06
C PRO A 95 -11.38 -4.27 11.46
N PRO A 96 -11.11 -3.95 10.20
CA PRO A 96 -9.80 -4.18 9.60
C PRO A 96 -8.72 -3.36 10.29
N ILE A 97 -7.47 -3.80 10.15
CA ILE A 97 -6.28 -3.07 10.61
C ILE A 97 -5.29 -2.93 9.46
N LEU A 98 -4.43 -1.94 9.57
CA LEU A 98 -3.25 -1.76 8.74
C LEU A 98 -2.16 -1.16 9.61
N ASN A 99 -0.98 -1.78 9.67
CA ASN A 99 0.12 -1.33 10.51
C ASN A 99 1.08 -0.39 9.76
N ALA A 100 1.32 -0.65 8.47
CA ALA A 100 2.06 0.25 7.62
C ALA A 100 1.61 0.13 6.16
N LEU A 101 1.67 1.24 5.45
CA LEU A 101 1.43 1.36 4.01
C LEU A 101 2.64 2.07 3.39
N GLU A 102 3.24 1.43 2.40
CA GLU A 102 4.33 2.00 1.62
C GLU A 102 3.91 2.08 0.16
N ILE A 103 4.09 3.24 -0.44
CA ILE A 103 3.80 3.50 -1.85
C ILE A 103 5.08 3.95 -2.52
N TYR A 104 5.52 3.22 -3.52
CA TYR A 104 6.72 3.52 -4.30
C TYR A 104 6.34 3.94 -5.70
N SER A 105 6.88 5.07 -6.16
CA SER A 105 6.80 5.47 -7.56
C SER A 105 8.03 4.98 -8.32
N ILE A 106 7.81 4.56 -9.56
CA ILE A 106 8.90 4.23 -10.49
C ILE A 106 9.34 5.52 -11.18
N ARG A 107 10.64 5.76 -11.18
CA ARG A 107 11.26 6.81 -12.01
C ARG A 107 12.12 6.16 -13.07
N ASP A 108 11.87 6.55 -14.31
CA ASP A 108 12.74 6.22 -15.43
C ASP A 108 13.93 7.19 -15.40
N LEU A 109 15.11 6.67 -15.09
CA LEU A 109 16.37 7.43 -15.07
C LEU A 109 17.09 7.41 -16.43
N SER A 110 16.50 6.80 -17.45
CA SER A 110 17.09 6.73 -18.80
C SER A 110 17.07 8.07 -19.54
N LYS A 111 16.30 9.04 -19.05
CA LYS A 111 16.31 10.41 -19.60
C LYS A 111 17.30 11.25 -18.79
N PRO A 112 18.46 11.64 -19.37
CA PRO A 112 19.41 12.48 -18.66
C PRO A 112 18.76 13.85 -18.39
N GLY A 113 18.51 14.13 -17.12
CA GLY A 113 18.05 15.43 -16.62
C GLY A 113 19.19 16.40 -16.31
N THR A 114 20.37 16.25 -16.92
CA THR A 114 21.54 17.09 -16.70
C THR A 114 22.16 17.55 -18.00
N ASN A 115 22.63 18.80 -18.00
CA ASN A 115 23.31 19.47 -19.10
C ASN A 115 24.37 18.60 -19.79
N GLN A 116 24.48 18.74 -21.10
CA GLN A 116 25.44 18.08 -21.99
C GLN A 116 26.94 18.26 -21.61
N GLN A 117 27.26 18.84 -20.46
CA GLN A 117 28.64 19.11 -19.99
C GLN A 117 29.21 18.12 -19.01
N ASP A 118 28.39 17.22 -18.43
CA ASP A 118 28.92 16.19 -17.54
C ASP A 118 29.07 14.88 -18.29
N GLY A 119 30.32 14.55 -18.52
CA GLY A 119 30.88 13.50 -19.38
C GLY A 119 30.17 12.16 -19.40
N MET A 120 30.30 11.55 -20.56
CA MET A 120 30.02 10.16 -20.96
C MET A 120 29.89 9.17 -19.82
N PHE A 121 28.66 8.80 -19.47
CA PHE A 121 28.36 7.51 -18.87
C PHE A 121 27.33 6.77 -19.72
N SER A 122 27.72 5.57 -20.14
CA SER A 122 26.86 4.62 -20.85
C SER A 122 25.59 4.36 -20.03
N SER A 123 24.43 4.72 -20.59
CA SER A 123 23.14 4.54 -19.92
C SER A 123 22.72 3.08 -19.99
N THR A 124 23.01 2.31 -18.95
CA THR A 124 22.20 1.15 -18.63
C THR A 124 20.84 1.64 -18.12
N HIS A 125 19.75 1.12 -18.67
CA HIS A 125 18.38 1.46 -18.24
C HIS A 125 18.20 1.06 -16.77
N ALA A 126 18.34 2.01 -15.88
CA ALA A 126 18.12 1.81 -14.44
C ALA A 126 16.77 2.41 -14.06
N CYS A 127 15.81 1.54 -13.71
CA CYS A 127 14.61 1.95 -13.00
C CYS A 127 14.89 1.98 -11.49
N HIS A 128 14.61 3.08 -10.85
CA HIS A 128 14.76 3.21 -9.40
C HIS A 128 13.40 3.36 -8.73
N LEU A 129 13.15 2.54 -7.69
CA LEU A 129 12.00 2.71 -6.81
C LEU A 129 12.28 3.87 -5.85
N VAL A 130 11.43 4.88 -5.88
CA VAL A 130 11.50 6.01 -4.97
C VAL A 130 10.29 5.96 -4.05
N PRO A 131 10.45 6.03 -2.73
CA PRO A 131 9.32 6.09 -1.83
C PRO A 131 8.49 7.34 -2.14
N TYR A 132 7.21 7.12 -2.45
CA TYR A 132 6.25 8.19 -2.68
C TYR A 132 5.59 8.60 -1.36
N SER A 133 5.21 7.63 -0.56
CA SER A 133 4.63 7.83 0.76
C SER A 133 4.86 6.58 1.62
N ILE A 134 5.23 6.78 2.87
CA ILE A 134 5.30 5.71 3.87
C ILE A 134 4.47 6.17 5.06
N LEU A 135 3.40 5.41 5.35
CA LEU A 135 2.48 5.67 6.44
C LEU A 135 2.57 4.51 7.44
N TYR A 136 2.89 4.83 8.69
CA TYR A 136 2.91 3.88 9.80
C TYR A 136 1.70 4.11 10.70
N PHE A 137 1.01 3.02 11.06
CA PHE A 137 -0.12 3.01 11.97
C PHE A 137 0.22 2.08 13.14
N PHE A 138 0.14 2.56 14.36
CA PHE A 138 0.44 1.81 15.59
C PHE A 138 -0.82 1.68 16.45
#